data_83b256f1bffe5df114805def3cd8309b
#
_entry.id   83b256f1bffe5df114805def3cd8309b
#
_cell.length_a   1.000
_cell.length_b   1.000
_cell.length_c   1.000
_cell.angle_alpha   90.00
_cell.angle_beta   90.00
_cell.angle_gamma   90.00
#
_symmetry.space_group_name_H-M   'P 1'
#
loop_
_entity.id
_entity.type
_entity.pdbx_description
1 polymer ?
#
loop_
_entity_poly.entity_id
_entity_poly.type
_entity_poly.pdbx_seq_one_letter_code
_entity_poly.pdbx_strand_id
1 'polypeptide(L)'
;MSQYGAYGAARKGLSWKRILAFYYRGTQLSTMPSGTKIKVWITADNDSSLRVLPASGLTVRDSTGHRYTLPAGPNYTSWRISRSGPGYRLAYRTKSGSYLTKSTGLTTGTWSFSTPSKIVKVVLPSGSVRSYRGTVALIKSGSGGRTINTVLLEDYVRGVVPAEMPTSWAADAVRAQAVAARSYAVRLRDVGRYSGYDICDTTACQVYSGMGRETSNGNAAVRATAGTIVTYQGKVALTQFASSNGGYSARGDYPYLAAHRDPYDGVIKSQAWTRVISATSISRAWPSVGTVKQLQITSRDGAGAWGGRVKTIKIIGTSRTATVSGTTFQHVFGMRSSLYMVAGSSTPVAAAAPRPVVKEPSAPRPVAQKPRAARATVQQPSAGWPVVQQPSATYPTLPGRYPAPASLSDVNRSAE
;
A
#
# COMPACT_ATOMS: atom_id res chain seq x y z
N MET A 1 9.99 4.00 -4.62
CA MET A 1 11.11 3.17 -4.07
C MET A 1 10.83 1.70 -4.40
N SER A 2 11.84 0.94 -4.86
CA SER A 2 11.78 -0.52 -4.85
C SER A 2 12.03 -1.05 -3.44
N GLN A 3 11.19 -1.94 -2.92
CA GLN A 3 11.39 -2.55 -1.60
C GLN A 3 12.56 -3.53 -1.62
N TYR A 4 12.68 -4.37 -2.66
CA TYR A 4 13.85 -5.23 -2.83
C TYR A 4 15.13 -4.44 -3.09
N GLY A 5 15.04 -3.33 -3.82
CA GLY A 5 16.16 -2.43 -4.01
C GLY A 5 16.59 -1.76 -2.71
N ALA A 6 15.64 -1.30 -1.87
CA ALA A 6 15.95 -0.79 -0.53
C ALA A 6 16.63 -1.85 0.35
N TYR A 7 16.18 -3.12 0.27
CA TYR A 7 16.81 -4.24 0.95
C TYR A 7 18.25 -4.47 0.45
N GLY A 8 18.46 -4.49 -0.87
CA GLY A 8 19.79 -4.63 -1.47
C GLY A 8 20.72 -3.48 -1.10
N ALA A 9 20.23 -2.24 -1.09
CA ALA A 9 20.98 -1.06 -0.69
C ALA A 9 21.39 -1.12 0.79
N ALA A 10 20.47 -1.50 1.68
CA ALA A 10 20.76 -1.67 3.10
C ALA A 10 21.80 -2.78 3.35
N ARG A 11 21.73 -3.91 2.62
CA ARG A 11 22.76 -4.97 2.68
C ARG A 11 24.14 -4.50 2.20
N LYS A 12 24.19 -3.49 1.34
CA LYS A 12 25.44 -2.81 0.91
C LYS A 12 25.85 -1.67 1.83
N GLY A 13 25.24 -1.54 3.02
CA GLY A 13 25.62 -0.57 4.03
C GLY A 13 25.01 0.82 3.85
N LEU A 14 24.04 1.02 2.96
CA LEU A 14 23.35 2.30 2.85
C LEU A 14 22.40 2.49 4.05
N SER A 15 22.51 3.64 4.70
CA SER A 15 21.55 4.04 5.73
C SER A 15 20.17 4.34 5.11
N TRP A 16 19.11 4.25 5.89
CA TRP A 16 17.75 4.58 5.44
C TRP A 16 17.62 5.98 4.84
N LYS A 17 18.40 6.96 5.33
CA LYS A 17 18.45 8.32 4.77
C LYS A 17 19.00 8.32 3.34
N ARG A 18 20.09 7.58 3.11
CA ARG A 18 20.69 7.42 1.77
C ARG A 18 19.80 6.63 0.83
N ILE A 19 19.08 5.62 1.33
CA ILE A 19 18.09 4.86 0.56
C ILE A 19 16.97 5.79 0.08
N LEU A 20 16.39 6.61 0.96
CA LEU A 20 15.35 7.56 0.58
C LEU A 20 15.86 8.60 -0.44
N ALA A 21 17.05 9.17 -0.23
CA ALA A 21 17.65 10.13 -1.16
C ALA A 21 17.92 9.51 -2.55
N PHE A 22 18.28 8.22 -2.60
CA PHE A 22 18.47 7.50 -3.86
C PHE A 22 17.19 7.38 -4.67
N TYR A 23 16.05 7.02 -4.01
CA TYR A 23 14.78 6.80 -4.69
C TYR A 23 13.94 8.07 -4.89
N TYR A 24 14.09 9.07 -4.03
CA TYR A 24 13.34 10.33 -4.07
C TYR A 24 14.31 11.50 -4.22
N ARG A 25 14.81 11.69 -5.43
CA ARG A 25 15.91 12.61 -5.72
C ARG A 25 15.52 14.08 -5.51
N GLY A 26 16.41 14.86 -4.92
CA GLY A 26 16.18 16.28 -4.66
C GLY A 26 15.14 16.56 -3.54
N THR A 27 14.74 15.53 -2.80
CA THR A 27 13.87 15.69 -1.62
C THR A 27 14.69 15.91 -0.36
N GLN A 28 14.02 16.39 0.69
CA GLN A 28 14.58 16.63 2.02
C GLN A 28 13.79 15.85 3.06
N LEU A 29 14.39 15.61 4.21
CA LEU A 29 13.71 15.06 5.38
C LEU A 29 13.21 16.21 6.25
N SER A 30 11.98 16.06 6.75
CA SER A 30 11.33 16.98 7.67
C SER A 30 10.64 16.19 8.78
N THR A 31 10.03 16.88 9.73
CA THR A 31 9.39 16.26 10.89
C THR A 31 7.92 16.69 10.98
N MET A 32 7.06 15.72 11.25
CA MET A 32 5.64 15.93 11.57
C MET A 32 5.46 16.10 13.08
N PRO A 33 4.47 16.92 13.53
CA PRO A 33 4.11 17.01 14.93
C PRO A 33 3.68 15.66 15.50
N SER A 34 4.05 15.41 16.75
CA SER A 34 3.52 14.27 17.53
C SER A 34 2.00 14.42 17.67
N GLY A 35 1.29 13.30 17.75
CA GLY A 35 -0.18 13.29 17.86
C GLY A 35 -0.93 13.46 16.54
N THR A 36 -0.23 13.61 15.40
CA THR A 36 -0.85 13.59 14.08
C THR A 36 -1.71 12.34 13.89
N LYS A 37 -2.95 12.52 13.41
CA LYS A 37 -3.90 11.42 13.14
C LYS A 37 -4.16 11.26 11.65
N ILE A 38 -4.61 10.06 11.30
CA ILE A 38 -5.05 9.70 9.96
C ILE A 38 -6.38 8.93 10.05
N LYS A 39 -7.25 9.13 9.06
CA LYS A 39 -8.54 8.45 8.90
C LYS A 39 -8.42 7.40 7.82
N VAL A 40 -8.55 6.14 8.18
CA VAL A 40 -8.40 4.99 7.28
C VAL A 40 -9.76 4.37 7.01
N TRP A 41 -10.16 4.27 5.75
CA TRP A 41 -11.35 3.52 5.37
C TRP A 41 -11.05 2.01 5.43
N ILE A 42 -11.83 1.29 6.26
CA ILE A 42 -11.76 -0.17 6.39
C ILE A 42 -12.69 -0.79 5.36
N THR A 43 -12.14 -1.13 4.22
CA THR A 43 -12.91 -1.61 3.05
C THR A 43 -13.53 -2.99 3.25
N ALA A 44 -12.93 -3.81 4.12
CA ALA A 44 -13.44 -5.13 4.46
C ALA A 44 -14.72 -5.11 5.31
N ASP A 45 -15.06 -3.96 5.92
CA ASP A 45 -16.31 -3.74 6.67
C ASP A 45 -17.27 -2.92 5.80
N ASN A 46 -17.98 -3.61 4.90
CA ASN A 46 -18.70 -3.02 3.76
C ASN A 46 -20.22 -3.25 3.76
N ASP A 47 -20.80 -3.69 4.87
CA ASP A 47 -22.24 -3.96 5.00
C ASP A 47 -23.04 -2.80 5.64
N SER A 48 -22.47 -1.59 5.65
CA SER A 48 -23.07 -0.38 6.22
C SER A 48 -23.40 -0.48 7.71
N SER A 49 -22.74 -1.39 8.43
CA SER A 49 -22.84 -1.51 9.88
C SER A 49 -21.45 -1.71 10.48
N LEU A 50 -21.22 -1.16 11.66
CA LEU A 50 -19.98 -1.33 12.41
C LEU A 50 -20.26 -2.19 13.64
N ARG A 51 -19.62 -3.35 13.70
CA ARG A 51 -19.72 -4.29 14.82
C ARG A 51 -18.42 -4.36 15.59
N VAL A 52 -18.52 -4.33 16.94
CA VAL A 52 -17.36 -4.42 17.81
C VAL A 52 -17.60 -5.41 18.93
N LEU A 53 -16.52 -6.06 19.40
CA LEU A 53 -16.60 -6.91 20.59
C LEU A 53 -16.71 -6.05 21.84
N PRO A 54 -17.43 -6.50 22.87
CA PRO A 54 -17.44 -5.88 24.19
C PRO A 54 -16.04 -5.83 24.78
N ALA A 55 -15.74 -4.75 25.50
CA ALA A 55 -14.48 -4.58 26.21
C ALA A 55 -14.72 -3.69 27.45
N SER A 56 -13.90 -3.86 28.47
CA SER A 56 -13.95 -3.00 29.67
C SER A 56 -13.81 -1.52 29.28
N GLY A 57 -14.74 -0.69 29.71
CA GLY A 57 -14.78 0.73 29.40
C GLY A 57 -15.02 1.06 27.92
N LEU A 58 -15.58 0.12 27.13
CA LEU A 58 -16.02 0.41 25.77
C LEU A 58 -17.04 1.55 25.80
N THR A 59 -16.77 2.58 25.05
CA THR A 59 -17.68 3.73 24.90
C THR A 59 -18.09 3.92 23.47
N VAL A 60 -19.29 4.40 23.26
CA VAL A 60 -19.76 4.96 22.00
C VAL A 60 -19.92 6.48 22.18
N ARG A 61 -19.47 7.24 21.18
CA ARG A 61 -19.55 8.71 21.16
C ARG A 61 -20.21 9.16 19.88
N ASP A 62 -21.11 10.14 20.01
CA ASP A 62 -21.74 10.81 18.88
C ASP A 62 -20.92 12.00 18.37
N SER A 63 -21.40 12.66 17.31
CA SER A 63 -20.76 13.84 16.73
C SER A 63 -20.86 15.10 17.59
N THR A 64 -21.80 15.15 18.55
CA THR A 64 -21.97 16.26 19.48
C THR A 64 -21.05 16.14 20.69
N GLY A 65 -20.44 14.97 20.86
CA GLY A 65 -19.48 14.70 21.93
C GLY A 65 -20.05 13.93 23.10
N HIS A 66 -21.35 13.65 23.15
CA HIS A 66 -21.93 12.79 24.19
C HIS A 66 -21.30 11.40 24.13
N ARG A 67 -21.00 10.88 25.31
CA ARG A 67 -20.34 9.57 25.47
C ARG A 67 -21.19 8.67 26.33
N TYR A 68 -21.39 7.45 25.85
CA TYR A 68 -22.12 6.41 26.56
C TYR A 68 -21.20 5.21 26.81
N THR A 69 -21.03 4.79 28.07
CA THR A 69 -20.32 3.56 28.40
C THR A 69 -21.22 2.37 28.16
N LEU A 70 -20.69 1.38 27.46
CA LEU A 70 -21.43 0.17 27.07
C LEU A 70 -21.05 -0.99 27.97
N PRO A 71 -22.05 -1.78 28.43
CA PRO A 71 -21.79 -2.98 29.20
C PRO A 71 -20.88 -3.99 28.46
N ALA A 72 -20.02 -4.65 29.23
CA ALA A 72 -19.07 -5.65 28.73
C ALA A 72 -19.22 -7.02 29.43
N GLY A 73 -20.31 -7.27 30.14
CA GLY A 73 -20.56 -8.52 30.87
C GLY A 73 -20.79 -9.72 29.93
N PRO A 74 -20.85 -10.94 30.48
CA PRO A 74 -20.91 -12.21 29.71
C PRO A 74 -22.16 -12.38 28.85
N ASN A 75 -23.18 -11.52 29.05
CA ASN A 75 -24.41 -11.53 28.27
C ASN A 75 -24.30 -10.77 26.97
N TYR A 76 -23.23 -9.99 26.77
CA TYR A 76 -23.01 -9.22 25.54
C TYR A 76 -21.95 -9.89 24.69
N THR A 77 -22.27 -10.25 23.43
CA THR A 77 -21.32 -10.85 22.48
C THR A 77 -20.82 -9.85 21.43
N SER A 78 -21.60 -8.83 21.12
CA SER A 78 -21.16 -7.73 20.27
C SER A 78 -22.05 -6.49 20.40
N TRP A 79 -21.50 -5.33 20.09
CA TRP A 79 -22.21 -4.07 19.88
C TRP A 79 -22.21 -3.71 18.39
N ARG A 80 -23.28 -3.10 17.92
CA ARG A 80 -23.43 -2.71 16.53
C ARG A 80 -24.03 -1.31 16.38
N ILE A 81 -23.41 -0.48 15.55
CA ILE A 81 -24.00 0.72 14.99
C ILE A 81 -24.35 0.41 13.53
N SER A 82 -25.57 0.74 13.12
CA SER A 82 -26.03 0.63 11.74
C SER A 82 -26.84 1.87 11.35
N ARG A 83 -26.94 2.14 10.05
CA ARG A 83 -27.83 3.18 9.54
C ARG A 83 -29.30 2.82 9.81
N SER A 84 -30.10 3.83 10.15
CA SER A 84 -31.55 3.68 10.40
C SER A 84 -32.23 4.98 9.97
N GLY A 85 -32.80 5.00 8.76
CA GLY A 85 -33.32 6.23 8.15
C GLY A 85 -32.24 7.31 8.05
N PRO A 86 -32.54 8.57 8.44
CA PRO A 86 -31.55 9.66 8.44
C PRO A 86 -30.48 9.50 9.52
N GLY A 87 -30.72 8.74 10.59
CA GLY A 87 -29.85 8.56 11.75
C GLY A 87 -29.20 7.20 11.84
N TYR A 88 -28.94 6.81 13.07
CA TYR A 88 -28.28 5.54 13.41
C TYR A 88 -29.07 4.77 14.47
N ARG A 89 -28.81 3.46 14.54
CA ARG A 89 -29.32 2.54 15.56
C ARG A 89 -28.11 1.95 16.29
N LEU A 90 -28.15 1.98 17.62
CA LEU A 90 -27.25 1.22 18.48
C LEU A 90 -27.97 -0.06 18.92
N ALA A 91 -27.37 -1.20 18.72
CA ALA A 91 -27.88 -2.50 19.12
C ALA A 91 -26.78 -3.36 19.74
N TYR A 92 -27.16 -4.36 20.52
CA TYR A 92 -26.26 -5.36 21.09
C TYR A 92 -26.74 -6.76 20.76
N ARG A 93 -25.84 -7.71 20.77
CA ARG A 93 -26.12 -9.12 20.58
C ARG A 93 -25.81 -9.87 21.87
N THR A 94 -26.71 -10.79 22.24
CA THR A 94 -26.53 -11.71 23.37
C THR A 94 -26.10 -13.09 22.88
N LYS A 95 -25.90 -14.04 23.80
CA LYS A 95 -25.62 -15.42 23.47
C LYS A 95 -26.77 -16.10 22.71
N SER A 96 -28.01 -15.64 22.91
CA SER A 96 -29.19 -16.11 22.17
C SER A 96 -29.19 -15.83 20.66
N GLY A 97 -28.25 -15.00 20.20
CA GLY A 97 -27.93 -14.86 18.78
C GLY A 97 -28.59 -13.71 18.04
N SER A 98 -29.66 -13.10 18.56
CA SER A 98 -30.34 -11.97 17.92
C SER A 98 -29.78 -10.61 18.37
N TYR A 99 -29.86 -9.60 17.50
CA TYR A 99 -29.56 -8.22 17.86
C TYR A 99 -30.77 -7.54 18.48
N LEU A 100 -30.60 -7.06 19.71
CA LEU A 100 -31.60 -6.26 20.44
C LEU A 100 -31.27 -4.79 20.30
N THR A 101 -32.27 -3.96 19.99
CA THR A 101 -32.09 -2.52 19.88
C THR A 101 -31.89 -1.92 21.26
N LYS A 102 -30.82 -1.15 21.44
CA LYS A 102 -30.57 -0.36 22.65
C LYS A 102 -31.12 1.08 22.48
N SER A 103 -30.95 1.67 21.33
CA SER A 103 -31.44 3.02 21.00
C SER A 103 -31.66 3.19 19.52
N THR A 104 -32.70 3.93 19.14
CA THR A 104 -33.03 4.35 17.78
C THR A 104 -33.04 5.88 17.69
N GLY A 105 -33.03 6.43 16.46
CA GLY A 105 -33.10 7.88 16.26
C GLY A 105 -31.87 8.64 16.76
N LEU A 106 -30.74 7.93 16.88
CA LEU A 106 -29.47 8.58 17.18
C LEU A 106 -29.16 9.63 16.11
N THR A 107 -28.55 10.74 16.51
CA THR A 107 -28.30 11.89 15.66
C THR A 107 -27.63 11.55 14.32
N THR A 108 -27.81 12.42 13.32
CA THR A 108 -27.32 12.24 11.94
C THR A 108 -25.80 12.30 11.78
N GLY A 109 -25.06 12.59 12.85
CA GLY A 109 -23.60 12.71 12.82
C GLY A 109 -22.83 11.39 12.80
N THR A 110 -21.53 11.48 13.03
CA THR A 110 -20.63 10.32 13.13
C THR A 110 -20.76 9.65 14.50
N TRP A 111 -20.84 8.34 14.52
CA TRP A 111 -20.82 7.54 15.75
C TRP A 111 -19.55 6.69 15.80
N SER A 112 -18.80 6.78 16.89
CA SER A 112 -17.49 6.12 17.05
C SER A 112 -17.40 5.32 18.34
N PHE A 113 -16.76 4.15 18.23
CA PHE A 113 -16.36 3.33 19.38
C PHE A 113 -14.92 3.66 19.80
N SER A 114 -14.70 3.66 21.10
CA SER A 114 -13.38 3.75 21.72
C SER A 114 -13.30 2.96 23.02
N THR A 115 -12.08 2.69 23.48
CA THR A 115 -11.79 2.03 24.76
C THR A 115 -10.70 2.81 25.50
N PRO A 116 -10.55 2.65 26.83
CA PRO A 116 -9.43 3.20 27.57
C PRO A 116 -8.07 2.74 27.05
N SER A 117 -7.97 1.47 26.63
CA SER A 117 -6.77 0.89 26.02
C SER A 117 -6.46 1.42 24.60
N LYS A 118 -7.38 2.22 24.03
CA LYS A 118 -7.33 2.69 22.64
C LYS A 118 -7.26 1.57 21.60
N ILE A 119 -7.79 0.38 21.92
CA ILE A 119 -7.87 -0.77 21.02
C ILE A 119 -9.34 -1.17 20.87
N VAL A 120 -9.85 -1.12 19.65
CA VAL A 120 -11.21 -1.55 19.30
C VAL A 120 -11.14 -2.82 18.46
N LYS A 121 -11.86 -3.87 18.88
CA LYS A 121 -11.97 -5.14 18.14
C LYS A 121 -13.21 -5.09 17.25
N VAL A 122 -13.01 -4.98 15.95
CA VAL A 122 -14.06 -4.92 14.93
C VAL A 122 -14.38 -6.32 14.42
N VAL A 123 -15.65 -6.67 14.35
CA VAL A 123 -16.16 -7.91 13.76
C VAL A 123 -16.58 -7.61 12.32
N LEU A 124 -15.82 -8.11 11.36
CA LEU A 124 -16.08 -7.91 9.93
C LEU A 124 -17.31 -8.72 9.46
N PRO A 125 -17.90 -8.41 8.28
CA PRO A 125 -19.00 -9.18 7.70
C PRO A 125 -18.69 -10.68 7.53
N SER A 126 -17.42 -11.02 7.28
CA SER A 126 -16.94 -12.41 7.23
C SER A 126 -16.96 -13.16 8.57
N GLY A 127 -17.28 -12.48 9.69
CA GLY A 127 -17.17 -13.03 11.05
C GLY A 127 -15.75 -12.91 11.64
N SER A 128 -14.74 -12.60 10.86
CA SER A 128 -13.37 -12.42 11.38
C SER A 128 -13.25 -11.16 12.24
N VAL A 129 -12.35 -11.20 13.24
CA VAL A 129 -12.11 -10.09 14.15
C VAL A 129 -10.77 -9.44 13.84
N ARG A 130 -10.77 -8.11 13.72
CA ARG A 130 -9.55 -7.31 13.61
C ARG A 130 -9.44 -6.28 14.73
N SER A 131 -8.25 -6.12 15.28
CA SER A 131 -7.97 -5.12 16.32
C SER A 131 -7.39 -3.86 15.71
N TYR A 132 -7.98 -2.72 16.04
CA TYR A 132 -7.54 -1.40 15.54
C TYR A 132 -7.18 -0.48 16.71
N ARG A 133 -6.08 0.23 16.61
CA ARG A 133 -5.71 1.30 17.54
C ARG A 133 -6.56 2.54 17.26
N GLY A 134 -6.73 3.39 18.28
CA GLY A 134 -7.49 4.63 18.16
C GLY A 134 -9.00 4.44 18.31
N THR A 135 -9.78 5.03 17.41
CA THR A 135 -11.24 4.95 17.39
C THR A 135 -11.73 4.39 16.07
N VAL A 136 -12.89 3.72 16.09
CA VAL A 136 -13.52 3.23 14.87
C VAL A 136 -14.92 3.77 14.78
N ALA A 137 -15.29 4.36 13.64
CA ALA A 137 -16.55 5.07 13.43
C ALA A 137 -17.29 4.56 12.20
N LEU A 138 -18.61 4.61 12.24
CA LEU A 138 -19.44 4.50 11.04
C LEU A 138 -19.82 5.90 10.58
N ILE A 139 -19.44 6.26 9.35
CA ILE A 139 -19.82 7.53 8.73
C ILE A 139 -20.81 7.29 7.58
N LYS A 140 -21.63 8.31 7.27
CA LYS A 140 -22.54 8.28 6.10
C LYS A 140 -21.74 8.24 4.80
N SER A 141 -22.16 7.38 3.86
CA SER A 141 -21.60 7.30 2.50
C SER A 141 -22.71 6.91 1.52
N GLY A 142 -23.22 7.85 0.75
CA GLY A 142 -24.42 7.63 -0.08
C GLY A 142 -25.61 7.23 0.78
N SER A 143 -26.30 6.16 0.38
CA SER A 143 -27.40 5.55 1.14
C SER A 143 -26.91 4.66 2.31
N GLY A 144 -25.63 4.26 2.32
CA GLY A 144 -25.04 3.35 3.30
C GLY A 144 -24.09 4.04 4.27
N GLY A 145 -23.13 3.25 4.79
CA GLY A 145 -22.09 3.67 5.71
C GLY A 145 -20.71 3.14 5.33
N ARG A 146 -19.68 3.83 5.80
CA ARG A 146 -18.28 3.39 5.74
C ARG A 146 -17.70 3.32 7.14
N THR A 147 -16.95 2.27 7.40
CA THR A 147 -16.19 2.13 8.65
C THR A 147 -14.86 2.83 8.52
N ILE A 148 -14.60 3.78 9.41
CA ILE A 148 -13.39 4.60 9.42
C ILE A 148 -12.63 4.37 10.73
N ASN A 149 -11.37 3.99 10.64
CA ASN A 149 -10.44 3.97 11.76
C ASN A 149 -9.70 5.30 11.85
N THR A 150 -9.88 6.06 12.91
CA THR A 150 -9.08 7.25 13.22
C THR A 150 -7.99 6.87 14.22
N VAL A 151 -6.74 6.92 13.75
CA VAL A 151 -5.58 6.39 14.47
C VAL A 151 -4.43 7.38 14.46
N LEU A 152 -3.52 7.33 15.45
CA LEU A 152 -2.27 8.07 15.40
C LEU A 152 -1.45 7.61 14.18
N LEU A 153 -0.80 8.53 13.48
CA LEU A 153 -0.03 8.24 12.27
C LEU A 153 1.07 7.19 12.53
N GLU A 154 1.75 7.26 13.68
CA GLU A 154 2.76 6.27 14.05
C GLU A 154 2.16 4.86 14.25
N ASP A 155 0.99 4.78 14.88
CA ASP A 155 0.27 3.52 15.07
C ASP A 155 -0.25 2.94 13.75
N TYR A 156 -0.67 3.80 12.80
CA TYR A 156 -1.01 3.41 11.45
C TYR A 156 0.21 2.79 10.72
N VAL A 157 1.37 3.48 10.76
CA VAL A 157 2.60 3.03 10.11
C VAL A 157 3.09 1.69 10.67
N ARG A 158 2.89 1.42 11.98
CA ARG A 158 3.16 0.08 12.59
C ARG A 158 2.36 -1.04 11.92
N GLY A 159 1.12 -0.78 11.55
CA GLY A 159 0.27 -1.75 10.84
C GLY A 159 0.61 -1.88 9.35
N VAL A 160 1.10 -0.81 8.71
CA VAL A 160 1.41 -0.76 7.27
C VAL A 160 2.75 -1.42 6.96
N VAL A 161 3.82 -1.07 7.65
CA VAL A 161 5.19 -1.53 7.34
C VAL A 161 5.28 -3.06 7.21
N PRO A 162 4.79 -3.86 8.18
CA PRO A 162 4.86 -5.31 8.08
C PRO A 162 3.85 -5.92 7.10
N ALA A 163 2.86 -5.14 6.65
CA ALA A 163 1.94 -5.55 5.60
C ALA A 163 2.53 -5.36 4.19
N GLU A 164 3.46 -4.40 4.03
CA GLU A 164 4.06 -4.02 2.76
C GLU A 164 5.41 -4.72 2.51
N MET A 165 6.21 -5.00 3.55
CA MET A 165 7.50 -5.67 3.38
C MET A 165 7.87 -6.56 4.57
N PRO A 166 8.70 -7.61 4.38
CA PRO A 166 9.22 -8.44 5.47
C PRO A 166 10.07 -7.60 6.44
N THR A 167 9.67 -7.55 7.70
CA THR A 167 10.38 -6.77 8.74
C THR A 167 11.61 -7.49 9.32
N SER A 168 11.88 -8.72 8.87
CA SER A 168 13.13 -9.46 9.09
C SER A 168 14.27 -8.97 8.17
N TRP A 169 13.97 -8.11 7.19
CA TRP A 169 14.99 -7.54 6.32
C TRP A 169 15.89 -6.56 7.08
N ALA A 170 17.00 -6.15 6.45
CA ALA A 170 17.94 -5.21 7.04
C ALA A 170 17.22 -3.95 7.58
N ALA A 171 17.54 -3.58 8.82
CA ALA A 171 16.80 -2.55 9.57
C ALA A 171 16.67 -1.21 8.82
N ASP A 172 17.71 -0.81 8.05
CA ASP A 172 17.63 0.43 7.28
C ASP A 172 16.68 0.37 6.09
N ALA A 173 16.43 -0.80 5.50
CA ALA A 173 15.36 -0.98 4.51
C ALA A 173 13.98 -0.80 5.16
N VAL A 174 13.76 -1.39 6.32
CA VAL A 174 12.49 -1.29 7.06
C VAL A 174 12.25 0.15 7.57
N ARG A 175 13.31 0.85 8.02
CA ARG A 175 13.25 2.27 8.38
C ARG A 175 12.90 3.15 7.18
N ALA A 176 13.52 2.91 6.02
CA ALA A 176 13.19 3.63 4.78
C ALA A 176 11.73 3.42 4.38
N GLN A 177 11.22 2.18 4.48
CA GLN A 177 9.81 1.89 4.24
C GLN A 177 8.89 2.63 5.22
N ALA A 178 9.24 2.70 6.50
CA ALA A 178 8.44 3.41 7.51
C ALA A 178 8.30 4.91 7.16
N VAL A 179 9.40 5.56 6.76
CA VAL A 179 9.38 6.97 6.33
C VAL A 179 8.60 7.15 5.03
N ALA A 180 8.80 6.25 4.06
CA ALA A 180 8.06 6.29 2.79
C ALA A 180 6.55 6.10 3.01
N ALA A 181 6.14 5.11 3.80
CA ALA A 181 4.74 4.86 4.11
C ALA A 181 4.08 6.03 4.84
N ARG A 182 4.78 6.63 5.81
CA ARG A 182 4.33 7.82 6.55
C ARG A 182 4.11 9.00 5.62
N SER A 183 5.09 9.32 4.79
CA SER A 183 5.03 10.46 3.86
C SER A 183 3.92 10.27 2.83
N TYR A 184 3.76 9.06 2.28
CA TYR A 184 2.68 8.73 1.35
C TYR A 184 1.30 8.98 1.98
N ALA A 185 1.08 8.49 3.20
CA ALA A 185 -0.19 8.64 3.91
C ALA A 185 -0.50 10.11 4.22
N VAL A 186 0.50 10.87 4.71
CA VAL A 186 0.36 12.31 4.96
C VAL A 186 0.05 13.07 3.67
N ARG A 187 0.74 12.74 2.58
CA ARG A 187 0.47 13.39 1.28
C ARG A 187 -0.97 13.17 0.80
N LEU A 188 -1.52 11.96 0.92
CA LEU A 188 -2.91 11.70 0.54
C LEU A 188 -3.89 12.47 1.42
N ARG A 189 -3.65 12.54 2.74
CA ARG A 189 -4.44 13.36 3.66
C ARG A 189 -4.42 14.82 3.26
N ASP A 190 -3.23 15.39 3.01
CA ASP A 190 -3.05 16.82 2.75
C ASP A 190 -3.64 17.28 1.43
N VAL A 191 -3.72 16.39 0.43
CA VAL A 191 -4.43 16.67 -0.84
C VAL A 191 -5.95 16.57 -0.69
N GLY A 192 -6.47 15.99 0.39
CA GLY A 192 -7.92 15.85 0.60
C GLY A 192 -8.65 15.05 -0.49
N ARG A 193 -8.00 14.04 -1.07
CA ARG A 193 -8.51 13.29 -2.23
C ARG A 193 -9.86 12.63 -2.00
N TYR A 194 -10.17 12.28 -0.75
CA TYR A 194 -11.34 11.49 -0.41
C TYR A 194 -12.23 12.22 0.60
N SER A 195 -13.55 12.11 0.43
CA SER A 195 -14.51 12.67 1.40
C SER A 195 -14.68 11.70 2.57
N GLY A 196 -14.44 12.20 3.78
CA GLY A 196 -14.68 11.49 5.04
C GLY A 196 -13.53 10.58 5.52
N TYR A 197 -12.52 10.34 4.72
CA TYR A 197 -11.31 9.59 5.09
C TYR A 197 -10.09 10.10 4.31
N ASP A 198 -8.90 9.75 4.76
CA ASP A 198 -7.65 10.23 4.17
C ASP A 198 -7.02 9.16 3.24
N ILE A 199 -7.18 7.89 3.57
CA ILE A 199 -6.53 6.76 2.88
C ILE A 199 -7.38 5.48 3.00
N CYS A 200 -7.28 4.58 2.02
CA CYS A 200 -7.90 3.25 2.05
C CYS A 200 -6.91 2.17 2.52
N ASP A 201 -7.42 1.03 2.99
CA ASP A 201 -6.65 -0.08 3.59
C ASP A 201 -6.23 -1.17 2.61
N THR A 202 -6.30 -0.91 1.30
CA THR A 202 -6.00 -1.88 0.22
C THR A 202 -4.76 -1.49 -0.58
N THR A 203 -4.37 -2.34 -1.53
CA THR A 203 -3.28 -2.07 -2.49
C THR A 203 -3.52 -0.85 -3.39
N ALA A 204 -4.75 -0.34 -3.47
CA ALA A 204 -5.05 0.93 -4.15
C ALA A 204 -4.46 2.15 -3.41
N CYS A 205 -4.20 2.02 -2.09
CA CYS A 205 -3.54 3.00 -1.25
C CYS A 205 -2.33 2.38 -0.55
N GLN A 206 -2.55 1.81 0.63
CA GLN A 206 -1.55 1.04 1.41
C GLN A 206 -2.27 -0.08 2.16
N VAL A 207 -1.70 -1.29 2.14
CA VAL A 207 -2.29 -2.43 2.85
C VAL A 207 -2.24 -2.18 4.35
N TYR A 208 -3.40 -2.18 5.00
CA TYR A 208 -3.54 -1.98 6.43
C TYR A 208 -4.64 -2.89 6.99
N SER A 209 -4.33 -3.67 8.01
CA SER A 209 -5.29 -4.56 8.67
C SER A 209 -5.33 -4.38 10.19
N GLY A 210 -5.05 -3.17 10.66
CA GLY A 210 -4.92 -2.87 12.09
C GLY A 210 -3.66 -3.47 12.68
N MET A 211 -3.77 -4.00 13.89
CA MET A 211 -2.64 -4.52 14.67
C MET A 211 -2.18 -5.92 14.25
N GLY A 212 -2.98 -6.64 13.46
CA GLY A 212 -2.80 -8.08 13.24
C GLY A 212 -1.47 -8.47 12.54
N ARG A 213 -0.78 -7.52 11.94
CA ARG A 213 0.53 -7.74 11.28
C ARG A 213 1.69 -7.02 11.98
N GLU A 214 1.45 -6.33 13.10
CA GLU A 214 2.52 -5.66 13.84
C GLU A 214 3.61 -6.65 14.28
N THR A 215 4.86 -6.24 14.14
CA THR A 215 6.05 -7.02 14.56
C THR A 215 6.98 -6.14 15.40
N SER A 216 7.79 -6.76 16.25
CA SER A 216 8.78 -6.04 17.08
C SER A 216 9.77 -5.24 16.22
N ASN A 217 10.28 -5.83 15.13
CA ASN A 217 11.23 -5.17 14.23
C ASN A 217 10.57 -4.02 13.45
N GLY A 218 9.33 -4.21 12.95
CA GLY A 218 8.56 -3.15 12.33
C GLY A 218 8.32 -1.99 13.28
N ASN A 219 7.87 -2.29 14.49
CA ASN A 219 7.65 -1.29 15.54
C ASN A 219 8.94 -0.56 15.93
N ALA A 220 10.09 -1.25 15.98
CA ALA A 220 11.39 -0.63 16.23
C ALA A 220 11.80 0.33 15.11
N ALA A 221 11.59 -0.06 13.84
CA ALA A 221 11.89 0.79 12.69
C ALA A 221 11.02 2.07 12.67
N VAL A 222 9.71 1.92 12.98
CA VAL A 222 8.78 3.06 13.08
C VAL A 222 9.21 4.01 14.20
N ARG A 223 9.53 3.49 15.40
CA ARG A 223 10.04 4.32 16.50
C ARG A 223 11.34 5.05 16.15
N ALA A 224 12.30 4.36 15.51
CA ALA A 224 13.60 4.94 15.14
C ALA A 224 13.48 6.05 14.09
N THR A 225 12.34 6.16 13.40
CA THR A 225 12.07 7.17 12.38
C THR A 225 10.84 8.00 12.70
N ALA A 226 10.40 8.02 13.97
CA ALA A 226 9.15 8.68 14.38
C ALA A 226 9.10 10.13 13.90
N GLY A 227 7.93 10.52 13.38
CA GLY A 227 7.68 11.86 12.85
C GLY A 227 8.42 12.19 11.54
N THR A 228 9.42 11.42 11.11
CA THR A 228 10.20 11.76 9.91
C THR A 228 9.37 11.53 8.64
N ILE A 229 9.34 12.55 7.78
CA ILE A 229 8.69 12.54 6.46
C ILE A 229 9.65 13.05 5.38
N VAL A 230 9.33 12.73 4.13
CA VAL A 230 10.03 13.24 2.93
C VAL A 230 9.26 14.44 2.39
N THR A 231 9.99 15.54 2.09
CA THR A 231 9.41 16.76 1.52
C THR A 231 10.13 17.15 0.22
N TYR A 232 9.42 17.84 -0.64
CA TYR A 232 9.94 18.44 -1.86
C TYR A 232 9.37 19.86 -2.01
N GLN A 233 10.24 20.85 -2.10
CA GLN A 233 9.84 22.26 -2.17
C GLN A 233 8.84 22.65 -1.07
N GLY A 234 9.13 22.27 0.17
CA GLY A 234 8.32 22.56 1.35
C GLY A 234 7.02 21.75 1.50
N LYS A 235 6.62 20.95 0.51
CA LYS A 235 5.42 20.11 0.54
C LYS A 235 5.78 18.65 0.79
N VAL A 236 4.89 17.90 1.44
CA VAL A 236 5.09 16.46 1.66
C VAL A 236 5.11 15.74 0.31
N ALA A 237 6.14 14.93 0.09
CA ALA A 237 6.32 14.19 -1.16
C ALA A 237 5.40 12.97 -1.24
N LEU A 238 4.87 12.67 -2.42
CA LEU A 238 4.18 11.41 -2.71
C LEU A 238 5.22 10.30 -2.90
N THR A 239 5.58 9.63 -1.84
CA THR A 239 6.62 8.62 -1.79
C THR A 239 6.12 7.25 -2.25
N GLN A 240 5.81 7.12 -3.55
CA GLN A 240 5.37 5.87 -4.15
C GLN A 240 6.43 4.77 -4.00
N PHE A 241 5.98 3.54 -3.70
CA PHE A 241 6.84 2.37 -3.61
C PHE A 241 6.17 1.14 -4.22
N ALA A 242 6.98 0.15 -4.56
CA ALA A 242 6.53 -1.14 -5.10
C ALA A 242 7.52 -2.22 -4.70
N SER A 243 7.13 -3.48 -4.82
CA SER A 243 7.96 -4.64 -4.48
C SER A 243 9.32 -4.58 -5.19
N SER A 244 9.34 -4.48 -6.52
CA SER A 244 10.55 -4.44 -7.34
C SER A 244 10.34 -3.52 -8.53
N ASN A 245 11.43 -2.90 -9.02
CA ASN A 245 11.43 -2.09 -10.24
C ASN A 245 12.15 -2.78 -11.42
N GLY A 246 12.68 -3.99 -11.22
CA GLY A 246 13.37 -4.76 -12.26
C GLY A 246 14.74 -4.18 -12.64
N GLY A 247 15.41 -3.47 -11.73
CA GLY A 247 16.73 -2.86 -11.93
C GLY A 247 16.69 -1.47 -12.56
N TYR A 248 15.49 -0.90 -12.81
CA TYR A 248 15.34 0.45 -13.32
C TYR A 248 13.99 1.06 -12.87
N SER A 249 14.02 2.17 -12.15
CA SER A 249 12.79 2.83 -11.72
C SER A 249 12.04 3.43 -12.91
N ALA A 250 10.71 3.33 -12.90
CA ALA A 250 9.88 4.06 -13.85
C ALA A 250 9.82 5.56 -13.45
N ARG A 251 9.65 6.44 -14.45
CA ARG A 251 9.33 7.84 -14.19
C ARG A 251 7.91 7.93 -13.61
N GLY A 252 7.75 8.66 -12.53
CA GLY A 252 6.44 9.06 -12.01
C GLY A 252 6.09 10.51 -12.37
N ASP A 253 4.98 10.99 -11.84
CA ASP A 253 4.40 12.30 -12.18
C ASP A 253 5.15 13.48 -11.52
N TYR A 254 6.03 13.21 -10.57
CA TYR A 254 6.77 14.26 -9.86
C TYR A 254 8.26 14.24 -10.22
N PRO A 255 8.96 15.39 -10.22
CA PRO A 255 10.38 15.49 -10.57
C PRO A 255 11.27 14.57 -9.74
N TYR A 256 10.96 14.38 -8.46
CA TYR A 256 11.68 13.50 -7.55
C TYR A 256 11.40 11.99 -7.76
N LEU A 257 10.45 11.63 -8.61
CA LEU A 257 10.18 10.26 -9.07
C LEU A 257 10.83 10.04 -10.45
N ALA A 258 12.08 10.40 -10.60
CA ALA A 258 12.82 10.25 -11.85
C ALA A 258 13.12 8.79 -12.18
N ALA A 259 13.08 8.46 -13.46
CA ALA A 259 13.56 7.17 -13.95
C ALA A 259 15.10 7.09 -13.81
N HIS A 260 15.60 6.02 -13.19
CA HIS A 260 17.04 5.81 -13.03
C HIS A 260 17.37 4.33 -12.84
N ARG A 261 18.63 3.98 -13.14
CA ARG A 261 19.16 2.64 -12.87
C ARG A 261 19.17 2.35 -11.37
N ASP A 262 18.74 1.15 -11.01
CA ASP A 262 18.74 0.65 -9.64
C ASP A 262 19.67 -0.56 -9.50
N PRO A 263 20.93 -0.38 -9.09
CA PRO A 263 21.89 -1.47 -8.96
C PRO A 263 21.67 -2.32 -7.70
N TYR A 264 20.68 -1.96 -6.89
CA TYR A 264 20.34 -2.63 -5.63
C TYR A 264 19.16 -3.60 -5.80
N ASP A 265 18.28 -3.36 -6.78
CA ASP A 265 17.18 -4.27 -7.11
C ASP A 265 17.75 -5.48 -7.89
N GLY A 266 17.44 -6.67 -7.48
CA GLY A 266 18.01 -7.90 -8.08
C GLY A 266 18.96 -8.65 -7.15
N VAL A 267 19.13 -8.21 -5.91
CA VAL A 267 19.83 -8.97 -4.86
C VAL A 267 19.19 -10.35 -4.65
N ILE A 268 17.90 -10.47 -4.91
CA ILE A 268 17.16 -11.73 -4.92
C ILE A 268 16.82 -12.09 -6.36
N LYS A 269 17.46 -13.14 -6.87
CA LYS A 269 17.31 -13.62 -8.26
C LYS A 269 15.89 -14.10 -8.64
N SER A 270 15.00 -14.28 -7.69
CA SER A 270 13.64 -14.84 -7.88
C SER A 270 12.57 -13.85 -8.35
N GLN A 271 12.94 -12.68 -8.86
CA GLN A 271 11.97 -11.68 -9.35
C GLN A 271 11.43 -11.96 -10.76
N ALA A 272 12.05 -12.89 -11.49
CA ALA A 272 11.55 -13.34 -12.79
C ALA A 272 10.17 -13.99 -12.63
N TRP A 273 9.29 -13.76 -13.59
CA TRP A 273 7.95 -14.34 -13.62
C TRP A 273 7.54 -14.67 -15.05
N THR A 274 6.69 -15.67 -15.19
CA THR A 274 6.07 -16.05 -16.45
C THR A 274 4.55 -16.04 -16.28
N ARG A 275 3.85 -15.58 -17.29
CA ARG A 275 2.39 -15.63 -17.37
C ARG A 275 1.98 -16.24 -18.70
N VAL A 276 1.34 -17.39 -18.65
CA VAL A 276 0.71 -18.00 -19.84
C VAL A 276 -0.66 -17.37 -20.03
N ILE A 277 -0.92 -16.86 -21.23
CA ILE A 277 -2.18 -16.24 -21.61
C ILE A 277 -2.63 -16.90 -22.91
N SER A 278 -3.83 -17.52 -22.91
CA SER A 278 -4.34 -18.18 -24.11
C SER A 278 -4.79 -17.15 -25.16
N ALA A 279 -4.66 -17.49 -26.44
CA ALA A 279 -5.18 -16.68 -27.55
C ALA A 279 -6.69 -16.38 -27.37
N THR A 280 -7.45 -17.36 -26.90
CA THR A 280 -8.88 -17.21 -26.59
C THR A 280 -9.15 -16.16 -25.53
N SER A 281 -8.34 -16.10 -24.46
CA SER A 281 -8.46 -15.07 -23.42
C SER A 281 -8.20 -13.67 -23.95
N ILE A 282 -7.21 -13.54 -24.87
CA ILE A 282 -6.90 -12.26 -25.52
C ILE A 282 -8.04 -11.85 -26.47
N SER A 283 -8.53 -12.78 -27.31
CA SER A 283 -9.69 -12.52 -28.19
C SER A 283 -10.94 -12.11 -27.40
N ARG A 284 -11.17 -12.72 -26.23
CA ARG A 284 -12.29 -12.33 -25.35
C ARG A 284 -12.13 -10.90 -24.78
N ALA A 285 -10.92 -10.51 -24.45
CA ALA A 285 -10.64 -9.16 -23.94
C ALA A 285 -10.75 -8.08 -25.03
N TRP A 286 -10.46 -8.44 -26.28
CA TRP A 286 -10.57 -7.57 -27.46
C TRP A 286 -11.34 -8.28 -28.61
N PRO A 287 -12.67 -8.40 -28.52
CA PRO A 287 -13.45 -9.19 -29.48
C PRO A 287 -13.32 -8.73 -30.95
N SER A 288 -13.07 -7.43 -31.15
CA SER A 288 -12.90 -6.85 -32.50
C SER A 288 -11.70 -7.39 -33.28
N VAL A 289 -10.72 -8.00 -32.61
CA VAL A 289 -9.55 -8.58 -33.31
C VAL A 289 -9.84 -9.95 -33.95
N GLY A 290 -10.94 -10.61 -33.55
CA GLY A 290 -11.21 -11.98 -33.96
C GLY A 290 -10.26 -12.97 -33.27
N THR A 291 -9.81 -14.02 -33.98
CA THR A 291 -8.82 -14.94 -33.46
C THR A 291 -7.42 -14.31 -33.49
N VAL A 292 -6.75 -14.29 -32.33
CA VAL A 292 -5.40 -13.70 -32.22
C VAL A 292 -4.38 -14.57 -32.93
N LYS A 293 -3.62 -13.94 -33.82
CA LYS A 293 -2.48 -14.53 -34.56
C LYS A 293 -1.13 -14.18 -33.96
N GLN A 294 -0.96 -12.94 -33.51
CA GLN A 294 0.35 -12.44 -33.05
C GLN A 294 0.21 -11.32 -32.04
N LEU A 295 1.14 -11.25 -31.09
CA LEU A 295 1.39 -10.08 -30.23
C LEU A 295 2.71 -9.44 -30.65
N GLN A 296 2.69 -8.14 -30.91
CA GLN A 296 3.87 -7.37 -31.29
C GLN A 296 4.09 -6.19 -30.39
N ILE A 297 5.17 -6.17 -29.62
CA ILE A 297 5.58 -4.99 -28.84
C ILE A 297 6.17 -3.97 -29.81
N THR A 298 5.54 -2.79 -29.90
CA THR A 298 5.92 -1.75 -30.87
C THR A 298 6.71 -0.61 -30.23
N SER A 299 6.55 -0.37 -28.93
CA SER A 299 7.36 0.64 -28.24
C SER A 299 7.60 0.31 -26.78
N ARG A 300 8.74 0.78 -26.27
CA ARG A 300 9.18 0.67 -24.89
C ARG A 300 9.65 2.03 -24.36
N ASP A 301 9.85 2.16 -23.04
CA ASP A 301 10.27 3.42 -22.42
C ASP A 301 11.79 3.67 -22.49
N GLY A 302 12.57 2.74 -23.02
CA GLY A 302 14.02 2.84 -23.17
C GLY A 302 14.82 2.59 -21.90
N ALA A 303 14.19 2.16 -20.80
CA ALA A 303 14.78 2.15 -19.46
C ALA A 303 14.88 0.73 -18.86
N GLY A 304 16.08 0.17 -18.83
CA GLY A 304 16.36 -1.13 -18.20
C GLY A 304 16.39 -2.31 -19.17
N ALA A 305 16.13 -3.51 -18.62
CA ALA A 305 16.20 -4.74 -19.39
C ALA A 305 15.23 -4.73 -20.58
N TRP A 306 15.63 -5.38 -21.69
CA TRP A 306 14.87 -5.50 -22.95
C TRP A 306 14.43 -4.18 -23.58
N GLY A 307 15.13 -3.08 -23.29
CA GLY A 307 14.74 -1.74 -23.75
C GLY A 307 13.60 -1.13 -22.91
N GLY A 308 13.33 -1.67 -21.72
CA GLY A 308 12.42 -1.11 -20.74
C GLY A 308 11.00 -1.66 -20.79
N ARG A 309 10.11 -0.93 -20.10
CA ARG A 309 8.69 -1.29 -19.97
C ARG A 309 7.97 -1.11 -21.29
N VAL A 310 7.03 -2.01 -21.57
CA VAL A 310 6.18 -1.93 -22.76
C VAL A 310 5.28 -0.70 -22.64
N LYS A 311 5.41 0.23 -23.61
CA LYS A 311 4.50 1.35 -23.80
C LYS A 311 3.31 0.94 -24.66
N THR A 312 3.60 0.26 -25.78
CA THR A 312 2.58 -0.09 -26.77
C THR A 312 2.77 -1.52 -27.25
N ILE A 313 1.68 -2.24 -27.33
CA ILE A 313 1.60 -3.59 -27.89
C ILE A 313 0.46 -3.65 -28.91
N LYS A 314 0.72 -4.25 -30.09
CA LYS A 314 -0.29 -4.60 -31.10
C LYS A 314 -0.77 -6.03 -30.86
N ILE A 315 -2.07 -6.19 -30.92
CA ILE A 315 -2.78 -7.47 -30.89
C ILE A 315 -3.29 -7.70 -32.31
N ILE A 316 -2.62 -8.57 -33.07
CA ILE A 316 -2.91 -8.83 -34.48
C ILE A 316 -3.81 -10.06 -34.52
N GLY A 317 -4.99 -9.90 -35.05
CA GLY A 317 -5.96 -10.98 -35.18
C GLY A 317 -6.43 -11.21 -36.62
N THR A 318 -7.39 -12.08 -36.78
CA THR A 318 -7.99 -12.43 -38.10
C THR A 318 -8.82 -11.31 -38.69
N SER A 319 -9.49 -10.51 -37.83
CA SER A 319 -10.41 -9.46 -38.27
C SER A 319 -9.77 -8.09 -38.26
N ARG A 320 -9.08 -7.73 -37.18
CA ARG A 320 -8.46 -6.42 -36.99
C ARG A 320 -7.17 -6.50 -36.17
N THR A 321 -6.41 -5.40 -36.17
CA THR A 321 -5.32 -5.16 -35.23
C THR A 321 -5.78 -4.14 -34.20
N ALA A 322 -5.66 -4.48 -32.91
CA ALA A 322 -5.82 -3.54 -31.80
C ALA A 322 -4.46 -3.07 -31.30
N THR A 323 -4.35 -1.79 -30.98
CA THR A 323 -3.17 -1.22 -30.35
C THR A 323 -3.54 -0.76 -28.95
N VAL A 324 -2.86 -1.28 -27.93
CA VAL A 324 -3.15 -1.00 -26.53
C VAL A 324 -1.89 -0.61 -25.78
N SER A 325 -2.04 0.07 -24.64
CA SER A 325 -0.89 0.36 -23.79
C SER A 325 -0.39 -0.92 -23.10
N GLY A 326 0.92 -1.01 -22.85
CA GLY A 326 1.51 -2.11 -22.10
C GLY A 326 0.92 -2.24 -20.68
N THR A 327 0.53 -1.12 -20.08
CA THR A 327 -0.14 -1.07 -18.76
C THR A 327 -1.57 -1.61 -18.85
N THR A 328 -2.34 -1.26 -19.89
CA THR A 328 -3.66 -1.84 -20.11
C THR A 328 -3.58 -3.35 -20.27
N PHE A 329 -2.65 -3.83 -21.10
CA PHE A 329 -2.44 -5.27 -21.31
C PHE A 329 -2.04 -5.96 -20.00
N GLN A 330 -1.14 -5.34 -19.22
CA GLN A 330 -0.75 -5.81 -17.88
C GLN A 330 -1.95 -5.99 -16.96
N HIS A 331 -2.81 -4.98 -16.85
CA HIS A 331 -3.95 -4.99 -15.92
C HIS A 331 -5.01 -6.02 -16.32
N VAL A 332 -5.34 -6.10 -17.61
CA VAL A 332 -6.34 -7.06 -18.12
C VAL A 332 -5.97 -8.50 -17.78
N PHE A 333 -4.67 -8.83 -17.82
CA PHE A 333 -4.22 -10.21 -17.55
C PHE A 333 -3.59 -10.39 -16.16
N GLY A 334 -3.70 -9.41 -15.26
CA GLY A 334 -3.17 -9.51 -13.90
C GLY A 334 -1.67 -9.78 -13.85
N MET A 335 -0.90 -9.20 -14.78
CA MET A 335 0.55 -9.37 -14.81
C MET A 335 1.22 -8.49 -13.75
N ARG A 336 2.37 -8.94 -13.22
CA ARG A 336 3.10 -8.26 -12.15
C ARG A 336 3.66 -6.89 -12.55
N SER A 337 3.97 -6.69 -13.85
CA SER A 337 4.65 -5.50 -14.36
C SER A 337 4.39 -5.32 -15.85
N SER A 338 4.55 -4.09 -16.34
CA SER A 338 4.70 -3.80 -17.79
C SER A 338 6.12 -4.06 -18.32
N LEU A 339 7.06 -4.50 -17.48
CA LEU A 339 8.37 -4.97 -17.89
C LEU A 339 8.29 -6.47 -18.21
N TYR A 340 7.96 -6.77 -19.46
CA TYR A 340 7.82 -8.14 -19.96
C TYR A 340 8.29 -8.29 -21.41
N MET A 341 8.53 -9.53 -21.83
CA MET A 341 8.70 -9.94 -23.22
C MET A 341 7.56 -10.89 -23.61
N VAL A 342 7.27 -10.98 -24.89
CA VAL A 342 6.39 -12.00 -25.46
C VAL A 342 7.30 -13.12 -26.01
N ALA A 343 7.13 -14.36 -25.54
CA ALA A 343 7.88 -15.50 -26.04
C ALA A 343 7.54 -15.74 -27.52
N GLY A 344 8.55 -16.04 -28.35
CA GLY A 344 8.39 -16.28 -29.78
C GLY A 344 8.22 -15.02 -30.64
N SER A 345 8.29 -13.81 -30.07
CA SER A 345 8.33 -12.58 -30.87
C SER A 345 9.78 -12.27 -31.27
N SER A 346 10.07 -12.45 -32.56
CA SER A 346 11.32 -12.03 -33.19
C SER A 346 11.31 -10.52 -33.45
N THR A 347 11.33 -9.69 -32.41
CA THR A 347 11.59 -8.26 -32.61
C THR A 347 13.01 -7.98 -32.16
N PRO A 348 13.91 -7.54 -33.07
CA PRO A 348 15.20 -7.02 -32.67
C PRO A 348 14.92 -5.73 -31.88
N VAL A 349 15.09 -5.76 -30.56
CA VAL A 349 15.20 -4.55 -29.77
C VAL A 349 16.55 -3.95 -30.13
N ALA A 350 16.57 -2.88 -30.94
CA ALA A 350 17.76 -2.07 -31.09
C ALA A 350 18.26 -1.72 -29.69
N ALA A 351 19.45 -2.23 -29.35
CA ALA A 351 20.11 -1.85 -28.11
C ALA A 351 20.29 -0.35 -28.16
N ALA A 352 19.60 0.36 -27.27
CA ALA A 352 19.85 1.78 -27.10
C ALA A 352 21.33 1.95 -26.77
N ALA A 353 22.04 2.70 -27.59
CA ALA A 353 23.45 3.02 -27.38
C ALA A 353 23.63 3.53 -25.93
N PRO A 354 24.70 3.12 -25.24
CA PRO A 354 24.97 3.58 -23.89
C PRO A 354 25.11 5.12 -23.93
N ARG A 355 24.22 5.84 -23.25
CA ARG A 355 24.34 7.29 -23.08
C ARG A 355 25.65 7.55 -22.31
N PRO A 356 26.39 8.62 -22.66
CA PRO A 356 27.67 8.92 -22.06
C PRO A 356 27.57 8.96 -20.53
N VAL A 357 28.48 8.28 -19.87
CA VAL A 357 28.65 8.23 -18.42
C VAL A 357 29.01 9.65 -17.97
N VAL A 358 28.07 10.33 -17.33
CA VAL A 358 28.39 11.52 -16.53
C VAL A 358 29.21 11.01 -15.34
N LYS A 359 30.48 11.37 -15.27
CA LYS A 359 31.33 11.07 -14.10
C LYS A 359 30.66 11.57 -12.83
N GLU A 360 30.33 10.67 -11.94
CA GLU A 360 29.90 11.04 -10.59
C GLU A 360 31.06 11.78 -9.88
N PRO A 361 30.76 12.84 -9.10
CA PRO A 361 31.78 13.45 -8.26
C PRO A 361 32.30 12.41 -7.26
N SER A 362 33.63 12.25 -7.22
CA SER A 362 34.35 11.33 -6.34
C SER A 362 33.96 11.57 -4.87
N ALA A 363 33.56 10.50 -4.21
CA ALA A 363 33.28 10.51 -2.78
C ALA A 363 34.58 10.87 -1.99
N PRO A 364 34.51 11.65 -0.92
CA PRO A 364 35.67 11.94 -0.08
C PRO A 364 36.20 10.64 0.54
N ARG A 365 37.53 10.46 0.48
CA ARG A 365 38.27 9.33 1.07
C ARG A 365 37.95 9.18 2.57
N PRO A 366 37.76 7.96 3.07
CA PRO A 366 37.59 7.72 4.50
C PRO A 366 38.92 8.03 5.22
N VAL A 367 38.83 8.82 6.27
CA VAL A 367 39.94 9.01 7.23
C VAL A 367 40.12 7.70 8.01
N ALA A 368 41.35 7.17 8.00
CA ALA A 368 41.70 5.93 8.68
C ALA A 368 41.52 6.08 10.21
N GLN A 369 40.60 5.27 10.76
CA GLN A 369 40.53 5.05 12.20
C GLN A 369 41.43 3.87 12.61
N LYS A 370 42.25 4.07 13.67
CA LYS A 370 43.14 3.08 14.27
C LYS A 370 42.38 1.82 14.74
N PRO A 371 42.97 0.62 14.66
CA PRO A 371 42.35 -0.62 15.07
C PRO A 371 42.19 -0.72 16.59
N ARG A 372 40.98 -1.09 17.02
CA ARG A 372 40.69 -1.51 18.39
C ARG A 372 40.55 -3.02 18.44
N ALA A 373 41.19 -3.60 19.44
CA ALA A 373 41.50 -5.02 19.64
C ALA A 373 40.30 -6.01 19.46
N ALA A 374 40.70 -7.20 19.03
CA ALA A 374 39.89 -8.39 18.82
C ALA A 374 39.18 -8.85 20.12
N ARG A 375 37.91 -9.30 19.99
CA ARG A 375 37.29 -10.17 20.99
C ARG A 375 36.50 -11.26 20.26
N ALA A 376 36.88 -12.46 20.64
CA ALA A 376 36.36 -13.80 20.49
C ALA A 376 35.10 -14.11 19.64
N THR A 377 35.35 -15.05 18.74
CA THR A 377 34.43 -15.88 17.95
C THR A 377 33.48 -16.68 18.84
N VAL A 378 32.17 -16.60 18.61
CA VAL A 378 31.18 -17.61 19.02
C VAL A 378 30.57 -18.20 17.74
N GLN A 379 30.80 -19.50 17.53
CA GLN A 379 30.17 -20.29 16.48
C GLN A 379 28.67 -20.40 16.74
N GLN A 380 27.85 -20.15 15.71
CA GLN A 380 26.44 -20.52 15.69
C GLN A 380 26.24 -21.84 14.97
N PRO A 381 25.36 -22.74 15.44
CA PRO A 381 25.04 -23.98 14.78
C PRO A 381 24.07 -23.76 13.62
N SER A 382 24.29 -24.52 12.56
CA SER A 382 23.45 -24.62 11.38
C SER A 382 22.13 -25.32 11.75
N ALA A 383 21.01 -24.60 11.64
CA ALA A 383 19.68 -25.19 11.65
C ALA A 383 18.98 -24.85 10.34
N GLY A 384 18.68 -25.91 9.56
CA GLY A 384 17.87 -25.80 8.35
C GLY A 384 16.43 -25.41 8.70
N TRP A 385 15.88 -24.45 7.95
CA TRP A 385 14.51 -24.01 8.08
C TRP A 385 13.62 -24.66 7.03
N PRO A 386 12.42 -25.12 7.37
CA PRO A 386 11.48 -25.68 6.40
C PRO A 386 10.90 -24.57 5.50
N VAL A 387 10.78 -24.90 4.21
CA VAL A 387 10.11 -24.10 3.20
C VAL A 387 8.61 -24.07 3.52
N VAL A 388 8.09 -22.93 3.95
CA VAL A 388 6.65 -22.72 4.07
C VAL A 388 6.12 -22.30 2.70
N GLN A 389 5.40 -23.20 2.04
CA GLN A 389 4.57 -22.89 0.87
C GLN A 389 3.46 -21.93 1.29
N GLN A 390 3.39 -20.77 0.65
CA GLN A 390 2.24 -19.87 0.81
C GLN A 390 1.03 -20.47 0.08
N PRO A 391 -0.16 -20.51 0.70
CA PRO A 391 -1.37 -20.93 0.03
C PRO A 391 -1.75 -19.92 -1.06
N SER A 392 -2.11 -20.44 -2.23
CA SER A 392 -2.68 -19.68 -3.35
C SER A 392 -3.98 -19.02 -2.92
N ALA A 393 -3.96 -17.72 -2.73
CA ALA A 393 -5.17 -16.95 -2.52
C ALA A 393 -5.93 -16.84 -3.86
N THR A 394 -6.97 -17.63 -4.01
CA THR A 394 -8.02 -17.43 -5.02
C THR A 394 -8.78 -16.16 -4.66
N TYR A 395 -8.62 -15.12 -5.48
CA TYR A 395 -9.42 -13.89 -5.37
C TYR A 395 -10.79 -14.12 -6.02
N PRO A 396 -11.90 -13.81 -5.34
CA PRO A 396 -13.21 -13.77 -5.98
C PRO A 396 -13.23 -12.61 -6.99
N THR A 397 -13.68 -12.89 -8.20
CA THR A 397 -13.99 -11.90 -9.24
C THR A 397 -15.14 -11.02 -8.75
N LEU A 398 -14.88 -9.73 -8.51
CA LEU A 398 -15.92 -8.74 -8.27
C LEU A 398 -16.49 -8.26 -9.61
N PRO A 399 -17.81 -8.23 -9.80
CA PRO A 399 -18.45 -7.52 -10.90
C PRO A 399 -18.54 -6.03 -10.52
N GLY A 400 -18.00 -5.16 -11.34
CA GLY A 400 -18.17 -3.72 -11.18
C GLY A 400 -17.09 -2.93 -11.89
N ARG A 401 -17.50 -2.18 -12.91
CA ARG A 401 -16.66 -1.20 -13.62
C ARG A 401 -16.17 -0.14 -12.62
N TYR A 402 -14.87 -0.09 -12.36
CA TYR A 402 -14.25 1.08 -11.75
C TYR A 402 -13.90 2.07 -12.87
N PRO A 403 -14.25 3.35 -12.75
CA PRO A 403 -13.75 4.35 -13.66
C PRO A 403 -12.23 4.45 -13.53
N ALA A 404 -11.55 4.57 -14.66
CA ALA A 404 -10.12 4.85 -14.73
C ALA A 404 -9.79 6.12 -13.92
N PRO A 405 -8.61 6.21 -13.27
CA PRO A 405 -8.20 7.45 -12.63
C PRO A 405 -8.09 8.55 -13.69
N ALA A 406 -8.84 9.62 -13.49
CA ALA A 406 -8.76 10.81 -14.32
C ALA A 406 -7.31 11.32 -14.30
N SER A 407 -6.78 11.67 -15.48
CA SER A 407 -5.47 12.29 -15.61
C SER A 407 -5.52 13.68 -14.94
N LEU A 408 -4.41 14.09 -14.32
CA LEU A 408 -4.27 15.37 -13.61
C LEU A 408 -4.40 16.62 -14.52
N SER A 409 -4.73 16.47 -15.81
CA SER A 409 -4.99 17.56 -16.75
C SER A 409 -6.34 18.25 -16.54
N ASP A 410 -7.29 17.68 -15.79
CA ASP A 410 -8.65 18.21 -15.67
C ASP A 410 -8.89 19.10 -14.43
N VAL A 411 -7.88 19.36 -13.62
CA VAL A 411 -8.02 20.15 -12.38
C VAL A 411 -7.80 21.66 -12.59
N ASN A 412 -7.35 22.11 -13.76
CA ASN A 412 -7.03 23.54 -14.01
C ASN A 412 -8.08 24.34 -14.79
N ARG A 413 -9.31 23.86 -14.91
CA ARG A 413 -10.39 24.59 -15.62
C ARG A 413 -11.62 24.89 -14.77
N SER A 414 -11.44 25.36 -13.54
CA SER A 414 -12.54 25.91 -12.75
C SER A 414 -12.02 26.92 -11.75
N ALA A 415 -11.33 27.93 -12.23
CA ALA A 415 -11.07 29.16 -11.47
C ALA A 415 -10.82 30.28 -12.49
N GLU A 416 -11.86 30.75 -13.16
CA GLU A 416 -12.11 32.09 -13.64
C GLU A 416 -13.57 32.43 -13.37
#